data_81cbf9eaa53fbcf650e6ae51ab8b32a6
#
_entry.id   81cbf9eaa53fbcf650e6ae51ab8b32a6
#
_cell.length_a   1.000
_cell.length_b   1.000
_cell.length_c   1.000
_cell.angle_alpha   90.00
_cell.angle_beta   90.00
_cell.angle_gamma   90.00
#
_symmetry.space_group_name_H-M   'P 1'
#
loop_
_entity.id
_entity.type
_entity.pdbx_description
1 polymer ?
#
loop_
_entity_poly.entity_id
_entity_poly.type
_entity_poly.pdbx_seq_one_letter_code
_entity_poly.pdbx_strand_id
1 'polypeptide(L)'
;MTTTRYFDEQVLRKRPYLTVEMCLEVIAAPIRREVQEDGRVRYWGRASLPGDQDARILRVVTLEDGETLHNAFPDRGYRED
;
A
#
# COMPACT_ATOMS: atom_id res chain seq x y z
N MET A 1 0.89 -15.31 2.57
CA MET A 1 0.98 -13.94 2.03
C MET A 1 1.66 -13.97 0.68
N THR A 2 1.15 -13.21 -0.28
CA THR A 2 1.60 -13.25 -1.67
C THR A 2 1.95 -11.86 -2.18
N THR A 3 3.01 -11.77 -2.96
CA THR A 3 3.40 -10.54 -3.64
C THR A 3 3.59 -10.84 -5.12
N THR A 4 3.39 -9.83 -5.97
CA THR A 4 3.70 -10.01 -7.38
C THR A 4 5.20 -9.81 -7.57
N ARG A 5 5.72 -10.35 -8.67
CA ARG A 5 7.09 -10.13 -9.06
C ARG A 5 7.40 -8.64 -9.25
N TYR A 6 6.44 -7.90 -9.81
CA TYR A 6 6.55 -6.45 -9.95
C TYR A 6 6.75 -5.78 -8.60
N PHE A 7 5.96 -6.19 -7.60
CA PHE A 7 6.08 -5.63 -6.25
C PHE A 7 7.47 -5.88 -5.68
N ASP A 8 7.95 -7.13 -5.76
CA ASP A 8 9.25 -7.49 -5.20
C ASP A 8 10.41 -6.81 -5.93
N GLU A 9 10.39 -6.81 -7.25
CA GLU A 9 11.52 -6.34 -8.04
C GLU A 9 11.53 -4.84 -8.31
N GLN A 10 10.35 -4.20 -8.36
CA GLN A 10 10.26 -2.78 -8.70
C GLN A 10 9.86 -1.92 -7.50
N VAL A 11 8.80 -2.30 -6.80
CA VAL A 11 8.27 -1.44 -5.75
C VAL A 11 9.18 -1.41 -4.52
N LEU A 12 9.50 -2.56 -3.96
CA LEU A 12 10.36 -2.64 -2.78
C LEU A 12 11.77 -2.15 -3.07
N ARG A 13 12.27 -2.41 -4.27
CA ARG A 13 13.61 -1.99 -4.65
C ARG A 13 13.73 -0.47 -4.77
N LYS A 14 12.74 0.18 -5.38
CA LYS A 14 12.72 1.64 -5.53
C LYS A 14 12.37 2.37 -4.24
N ARG A 15 11.66 1.70 -3.34
CA ARG A 15 11.21 2.28 -2.08
C ARG A 15 11.64 1.40 -0.92
N PRO A 16 12.96 1.39 -0.61
CA PRO A 16 13.48 0.49 0.43
C PRO A 16 12.95 0.79 1.83
N TYR A 17 12.31 1.93 2.03
CA TYR A 17 11.67 2.26 3.30
C TYR A 17 10.34 1.52 3.50
N LEU A 18 9.79 0.93 2.43
CA LEU A 18 8.56 0.16 2.53
C LEU A 18 8.85 -1.29 2.90
N THR A 19 7.97 -1.87 3.70
CA THR A 19 8.03 -3.28 4.03
C THR A 19 6.69 -3.93 3.72
N VAL A 20 6.70 -5.23 3.53
CA VAL A 20 5.48 -6.01 3.36
C VAL A 20 4.57 -5.83 4.57
N GLU A 21 5.15 -5.79 5.77
CA GLU A 21 4.39 -5.64 7.01
C GLU A 21 3.60 -4.34 7.06
N MET A 22 4.19 -3.23 6.61
CA MET A 22 3.48 -1.95 6.52
C MET A 22 2.27 -2.06 5.61
N CYS A 23 2.43 -2.72 4.46
CA CYS A 23 1.33 -2.91 3.52
C CYS A 23 0.23 -3.76 4.10
N LEU A 24 0.59 -4.82 4.82
CA LEU A 24 -0.40 -5.69 5.46
C LEU A 24 -1.17 -4.96 6.55
N GLU A 25 -0.52 -4.07 7.29
CA GLU A 25 -1.19 -3.26 8.30
C GLU A 25 -2.22 -2.32 7.65
N VAL A 26 -1.90 -1.74 6.51
CA VAL A 26 -2.84 -0.89 5.78
C VAL A 26 -4.05 -1.71 5.32
N ILE A 27 -3.82 -2.91 4.80
CA ILE A 27 -4.91 -3.78 4.36
C ILE A 27 -5.79 -4.20 5.54
N ALA A 28 -5.19 -4.45 6.69
CA ALA A 28 -5.93 -4.90 7.87
C ALA A 28 -6.81 -3.82 8.47
N ALA A 29 -6.39 -2.55 8.39
CA ALA A 29 -7.12 -1.44 9.00
C ALA A 29 -7.09 -0.21 8.09
N PRO A 30 -7.70 -0.28 6.90
CA PRO A 30 -7.67 0.84 5.97
C PRO A 30 -8.62 1.95 6.41
N ILE A 31 -8.26 3.19 6.09
CA ILE A 31 -9.17 4.32 6.25
C ILE A 31 -10.10 4.43 5.03
N ARG A 32 -9.70 3.81 3.91
CA ARG A 32 -10.52 3.74 2.71
C ARG A 32 -10.11 2.53 1.88
N ARG A 33 -11.09 1.93 1.22
CA ARG A 33 -10.89 0.80 0.30
C ARG A 33 -11.72 1.05 -0.96
N GLU A 34 -11.13 0.79 -2.11
CA GLU A 34 -11.81 0.99 -3.39
C GLU A 34 -11.43 -0.10 -4.38
N VAL A 35 -12.42 -0.67 -5.05
CA VAL A 35 -12.17 -1.65 -6.12
C VAL A 35 -12.12 -0.91 -7.44
N GLN A 36 -11.03 -1.13 -8.20
CA GLN A 36 -10.83 -0.50 -9.50
C GLN A 36 -11.60 -1.24 -10.59
N GLU A 37 -11.73 -0.61 -11.75
CA GLU A 37 -12.42 -1.24 -12.90
C GLU A 37 -11.75 -2.54 -13.34
N ASP A 38 -10.44 -2.64 -13.20
CA ASP A 38 -9.68 -3.84 -13.58
C ASP A 38 -9.73 -4.93 -12.51
N GLY A 39 -10.47 -4.70 -11.42
CA GLY A 39 -10.61 -5.65 -10.33
C GLY A 39 -9.57 -5.49 -9.23
N ARG A 40 -8.51 -4.75 -9.45
CA ARG A 40 -7.53 -4.50 -8.41
C ARG A 40 -8.14 -3.69 -7.28
N VAL A 41 -7.59 -3.84 -6.08
CA VAL A 41 -8.13 -3.17 -4.90
C VAL A 41 -7.10 -2.17 -4.37
N ARG A 42 -7.55 -0.95 -4.12
CA ARG A 42 -6.74 0.09 -3.50
C ARG A 42 -7.12 0.20 -2.04
N TYR A 43 -6.10 0.31 -1.20
CA TYR A 43 -6.29 0.54 0.23
C TYR A 43 -5.49 1.77 0.62
N TRP A 44 -6.08 2.66 1.41
CA TRP A 44 -5.36 3.79 1.99
C TRP A 44 -5.34 3.61 3.50
N GLY A 45 -4.19 3.80 4.10
CA GLY A 45 -4.06 3.70 5.53
C GLY A 45 -2.86 4.48 6.03
N ARG A 46 -2.80 4.66 7.34
CA ARG A 46 -1.67 5.35 7.95
C ARG A 46 -0.52 4.40 8.17
N ALA A 47 0.68 4.87 7.84
CA ALA A 47 1.90 4.12 8.07
C ALA A 47 2.98 5.07 8.56
N SER A 48 3.80 4.59 9.51
CA SER A 48 4.95 5.33 9.99
C SER A 48 6.15 4.96 9.14
N LEU A 49 6.66 5.91 8.38
CA LEU A 49 7.82 5.67 7.50
C LEU A 49 9.11 6.08 8.22
N PRO A 50 10.23 5.42 7.94
CA PRO A 50 11.51 5.80 8.55
C PRO A 50 11.85 7.26 8.26
N GLY A 51 12.26 7.99 9.29
CA GLY A 51 12.63 9.39 9.17
C GLY A 51 11.49 10.37 9.24
N ASP A 52 10.24 9.92 9.25
CA ASP A 52 9.08 10.80 9.38
C ASP A 52 8.61 10.84 10.82
N GLN A 53 8.27 12.03 11.31
CA GLN A 53 7.72 12.19 12.65
C GLN A 53 6.23 11.85 12.68
N ASP A 54 5.54 12.16 11.60
CA ASP A 54 4.11 11.92 11.48
C ASP A 54 3.82 10.75 10.56
N ALA A 55 2.70 10.07 10.81
CA ALA A 55 2.25 9.01 9.92
C ALA A 55 1.90 9.60 8.56
N ARG A 56 2.21 8.83 7.53
CA ARG A 56 1.86 9.16 6.14
C ARG A 56 0.72 8.30 5.67
N ILE A 57 -0.03 8.79 4.70
CA ILE A 57 -1.04 7.97 4.04
C ILE A 57 -0.32 7.13 3.00
N LEU A 58 -0.41 5.83 3.16
CA LEU A 58 0.17 4.87 2.23
C LEU A 58 -0.95 4.27 1.40
N ARG A 59 -0.80 4.31 0.07
CA ARG A 59 -1.71 3.62 -0.83
C ARG A 59 -1.11 2.27 -1.15
N VAL A 60 -1.89 1.21 -0.91
CA VAL A 60 -1.49 -0.16 -1.23
C VAL A 60 -2.45 -0.69 -2.27
N VAL A 61 -1.92 -1.27 -3.34
CA VAL A 61 -2.73 -1.87 -4.40
C VAL A 61 -2.50 -3.37 -4.40
N THR A 62 -3.59 -4.13 -4.36
CA THR A 62 -3.54 -5.58 -4.47
C THR A 62 -4.15 -6.03 -5.79
N LEU A 63 -3.96 -7.30 -6.13
CA LEU A 63 -4.67 -7.92 -7.22
C LEU A 63 -6.14 -8.15 -6.81
N GLU A 64 -6.92 -8.78 -7.68
CA GLU A 64 -8.35 -8.98 -7.46
C GLU A 64 -8.69 -9.76 -6.19
N ASP A 65 -7.76 -10.57 -5.70
CA ASP A 65 -7.96 -11.34 -4.47
C ASP A 65 -7.97 -10.47 -3.20
N GLY A 66 -7.59 -9.21 -3.31
CA GLY A 66 -7.52 -8.31 -2.17
C GLY A 66 -6.36 -8.59 -1.22
N GLU A 67 -5.47 -9.50 -1.57
CA GLU A 67 -4.37 -9.95 -0.71
C GLU A 67 -3.01 -9.89 -1.35
N THR A 68 -2.90 -10.18 -2.65
CA THR A 68 -1.62 -10.19 -3.34
C THR A 68 -1.13 -8.78 -3.58
N LEU A 69 -0.04 -8.41 -2.91
CA LEU A 69 0.52 -7.06 -3.00
C LEU A 69 1.12 -6.83 -4.39
N HIS A 70 0.73 -5.73 -5.03
CA HIS A 70 1.18 -5.40 -6.37
C HIS A 70 1.89 -4.05 -6.43
N ASN A 71 1.42 -3.05 -5.69
CA ASN A 71 2.04 -1.73 -5.68
C ASN A 71 1.78 -1.07 -4.32
N ALA A 72 2.65 -0.15 -3.95
CA ALA A 72 2.49 0.63 -2.73
C ALA A 72 3.33 1.89 -2.84
N PHE A 73 2.78 3.02 -2.39
CA PHE A 73 3.51 4.28 -2.37
C PHE A 73 2.80 5.28 -1.46
N PRO A 74 3.55 6.26 -0.90
CA PRO A 74 2.93 7.33 -0.13
C PRO A 74 2.04 8.16 -1.05
N ASP A 75 0.80 8.40 -0.64
CA ASP A 75 -0.15 9.18 -1.42
C ASP A 75 -0.32 10.56 -0.80
N ARG A 76 0.44 11.51 -1.31
CA ARG A 76 0.45 12.88 -0.79
C ARG A 76 -0.79 13.67 -1.17
N GLY A 77 -1.52 13.20 -2.17
CA GLY A 77 -2.74 13.86 -2.62
C GLY A 77 -3.99 13.41 -1.91
N TYR A 78 -3.88 12.38 -1.06
CA TYR A 78 -5.03 11.86 -0.36
C TYR A 78 -5.51 12.79 0.75
N ARG A 79 -6.82 12.97 0.84
CA ARG A 79 -7.46 13.75 1.90
C ARG A 79 -8.52 12.91 2.59
N GLU A 80 -8.55 12.98 3.93
CA GLU A 80 -9.43 12.16 4.74
C GLU A 80 -10.81 12.77 5.00
N ASP A 81 -11.09 13.95 4.57
CA ASP A 81 -12.37 14.62 4.84
C ASP A 81 -13.57 14.11 4.06
#